data_09a2f2067cddecc019b7e2f7890218bf
#
_entry.id   09a2f2067cddecc019b7e2f7890218bf
#
_cell.length_a   1.000
_cell.length_b   1.000
_cell.length_c   1.000
_cell.angle_alpha   90.00
_cell.angle_beta   90.00
_cell.angle_gamma   90.00
#
_symmetry.space_group_name_H-M   'P 1'
#
loop_
_entity.id
_entity.type
_entity.pdbx_description
1 polymer ?
#
loop_
_entity_poly.entity_id
_entity_poly.type
_entity_poly.pdbx_seq_one_letter_code
_entity_poly.pdbx_strand_id
1 'polypeptide(L)' 'MATLDEAMAGFEVSAREARREVEKHGIDWEEFVDEMGRRDCYDSAEVLEWLGY' A
#
# COMPACT_ATOMS: atom_id res chain seq x y z
N MET A 1 9.82 14.29 4.25
CA MET A 1 9.54 12.87 4.45
C MET A 1 8.65 12.37 3.34
N ALA A 2 9.05 11.26 2.72
CA ALA A 2 8.28 10.71 1.61
C ALA A 2 6.98 10.07 2.12
N THR A 3 5.91 10.29 1.38
CA THR A 3 4.63 9.66 1.66
C THR A 3 4.28 8.77 0.47
N LEU A 4 3.23 7.97 0.60
CA LEU A 4 2.79 7.17 -0.54
C LEU A 4 2.36 8.05 -1.69
N ASP A 5 1.80 9.22 -1.40
CA ASP A 5 1.45 10.16 -2.45
C ASP A 5 2.65 10.57 -3.27
N GLU A 6 3.77 10.81 -2.60
CA GLU A 6 5.00 11.15 -3.30
C GLU A 6 5.58 9.96 -4.01
N ALA A 7 5.35 8.77 -3.48
CA ALA A 7 5.90 7.54 -4.03
C ALA A 7 5.08 6.98 -5.19
N MET A 8 3.93 7.56 -5.50
CA MET A 8 3.06 7.00 -6.52
C MET A 8 3.63 7.06 -7.93
N ALA A 9 4.79 7.66 -8.08
CA ALA A 9 5.46 7.72 -9.39
C ALA A 9 6.23 6.45 -9.73
N GLY A 10 5.87 5.33 -9.14
CA GLY A 10 6.45 4.04 -9.50
C GLY A 10 7.47 3.49 -8.54
N PHE A 11 7.45 3.96 -7.32
CA PHE A 11 8.35 3.41 -6.30
C PHE A 11 7.73 2.19 -5.65
N GLU A 12 8.59 1.29 -5.20
CA GLU A 12 8.14 0.17 -4.40
C GLU A 12 8.10 0.59 -2.93
N VAL A 13 7.13 0.09 -2.22
CA VAL A 13 7.04 0.29 -0.77
C VAL A 13 7.10 -1.08 -0.11
N SER A 14 7.65 -1.12 1.10
CA SER A 14 7.72 -2.37 1.85
C SER A 14 6.32 -2.76 2.31
N ALA A 15 6.15 -4.05 2.62
CA ALA A 15 4.88 -4.52 3.15
C ALA A 15 4.50 -3.76 4.42
N ARG A 16 5.49 -3.40 5.22
CA ARG A 16 5.25 -2.63 6.44
C ARG A 16 4.65 -1.26 6.13
N GLU A 17 5.18 -0.59 5.13
CA GLU A 17 4.67 0.72 4.75
C GLU A 17 3.28 0.62 4.13
N ALA A 18 3.07 -0.39 3.28
CA ALA A 18 1.77 -0.62 2.68
C ALA A 18 0.74 -0.90 3.76
N ARG A 19 1.10 -1.73 4.73
CA ARG A 19 0.21 -2.06 5.84
C ARG A 19 -0.16 -0.82 6.65
N ARG A 20 0.81 0.02 6.91
CA ARG A 20 0.57 1.25 7.67
C ARG A 20 -0.46 2.11 6.96
N GLU A 21 -0.32 2.22 5.66
CA GLU A 21 -1.22 3.06 4.87
C GLU A 21 -2.63 2.47 4.82
N VAL A 22 -2.72 1.16 4.63
CA VAL A 22 -4.00 0.46 4.60
C VAL A 22 -4.73 0.62 5.93
N GLU A 23 -4.03 0.41 7.03
CA GLU A 23 -4.62 0.52 8.36
C GLU A 23 -5.00 1.96 8.70
N LYS A 24 -4.24 2.91 8.19
CA LYS A 24 -4.53 4.32 8.37
C LYS A 24 -5.88 4.69 7.74
N HIS A 25 -6.26 4.00 6.69
CA HIS A 25 -7.55 4.20 6.04
C HIS A 25 -8.67 3.40 6.71
N GLY A 26 -8.38 2.75 7.81
CA GLY A 26 -9.38 1.99 8.55
C GLY A 26 -9.71 0.64 7.92
N ILE A 27 -8.83 0.13 7.08
CA ILE A 27 -9.03 -1.13 6.39
C ILE A 27 -8.14 -2.19 7.01
N ASP A 28 -8.66 -3.41 7.11
CA ASP A 28 -7.92 -4.53 7.64
C ASP A 28 -6.84 -4.95 6.64
N TRP A 29 -5.61 -5.07 7.11
CA TRP A 29 -4.49 -5.49 6.27
C TRP A 29 -4.77 -6.82 5.57
N GLU A 30 -5.48 -7.73 6.24
CA GLU A 30 -5.77 -9.04 5.65
C GLU A 30 -6.67 -8.92 4.43
N GLU A 31 -7.53 -7.94 4.36
CA GLU A 31 -8.35 -7.70 3.17
C GLU A 31 -7.47 -7.32 1.99
N PHE A 32 -6.49 -6.47 2.24
CA PHE A 32 -5.56 -6.06 1.21
C PHE A 32 -4.75 -7.25 0.71
N VAL A 33 -4.23 -8.04 1.65
CA VAL A 33 -3.42 -9.21 1.30
C VAL A 33 -4.24 -10.25 0.55
N ASP A 34 -5.51 -10.36 0.89
CA ASP A 34 -6.40 -11.31 0.25
C ASP A 34 -6.57 -11.00 -1.24
N GLU A 35 -6.60 -9.73 -1.59
CA GLU A 35 -6.77 -9.32 -2.97
C GLU A 35 -5.45 -9.18 -3.72
N MET A 36 -4.45 -8.63 -3.05
CA MET A 36 -3.18 -8.30 -3.69
C MET A 36 -2.12 -9.40 -3.56
N GLY A 37 -2.32 -10.32 -2.63
CA GLY A 37 -1.34 -11.34 -2.34
C GLY A 37 -0.34 -10.88 -1.28
N ARG A 38 0.24 -11.84 -0.58
CA ARG A 38 1.22 -11.53 0.47
C ARG A 38 2.60 -11.45 -0.14
N ARG A 39 3.19 -10.28 -0.12
CA ARG A 39 4.51 -10.03 -0.69
C ARG A 39 5.32 -9.15 0.25
N ASP A 40 6.64 -9.13 0.02
CA ASP A 40 7.53 -8.30 0.83
C ASP A 40 7.47 -6.83 0.41
N CYS A 41 7.16 -6.59 -0.86
CA CYS A 41 7.09 -5.25 -1.41
C CYS A 41 5.87 -5.14 -2.30
N TYR A 42 5.37 -3.93 -2.44
CA TYR A 42 4.23 -3.63 -3.31
C TYR A 42 4.54 -2.40 -4.13
N ASP A 43 3.93 -2.31 -5.30
CA ASP A 43 4.02 -1.11 -6.12
C ASP A 43 3.16 -0.04 -5.46
N SER A 44 3.77 1.12 -5.18
CA SER A 44 3.06 2.19 -4.50
C SER A 44 1.81 2.63 -5.26
N ALA A 45 1.87 2.65 -6.59
CA ALA A 45 0.72 3.03 -7.40
C ALA A 45 -0.44 2.06 -7.21
N GLU A 46 -0.12 0.76 -7.14
CA GLU A 46 -1.16 -0.25 -6.92
C GLU A 46 -1.80 -0.10 -5.55
N VAL A 47 -0.98 0.17 -4.54
CA VAL A 47 -1.49 0.36 -3.19
C VAL A 47 -2.43 1.56 -3.14
N LEU A 48 -2.01 2.67 -3.73
CA LEU A 48 -2.82 3.89 -3.72
C LEU A 48 -4.11 3.70 -4.51
N GLU A 49 -4.02 3.03 -5.65
CA GLU A 49 -5.19 2.75 -6.46
C GLU A 49 -6.19 1.89 -5.70
N TRP A 50 -5.69 0.88 -5.00
CA TRP A 50 -6.54 0.01 -4.20
C TRP A 50 -7.22 0.79 -3.09
N LEU A 51 -6.54 1.78 -2.52
CA LEU A 51 -7.08 2.63 -1.46
C LEU A 51 -8.05 3.70 -1.97
N GLY A 52 -8.11 3.89 -3.27
CA GLY A 52 -9.07 4.83 -3.86
C GLY A 52 -8.53 6.22 -4.16
N TYR A 53 -7.23 6.33 -4.26
CA TYR A 53 -6.63 7.62 -4.64
C TYR A 53 -6.75 7.86 -6.13
#